data_6e2b5133731eecc5831254197f253469
#
_entry.id   6e2b5133731eecc5831254197f253469
#
_cell.length_a   1.000
_cell.length_b   1.000
_cell.length_c   1.000
_cell.angle_alpha   90.00
_cell.angle_beta   90.00
_cell.angle_gamma   90.00
#
_symmetry.space_group_name_H-M   'P 1'
#
loop_
_entity.id
_entity.type
_entity.pdbx_description
1 polymer ?
#
loop_
_entity_poly.entity_id
_entity_poly.type
_entity_poly.pdbx_seq_one_letter_code
_entity_poly.pdbx_strand_id
1 'polypeptide(L)'
;MLLSALFGQWNWRGECFLQHDLEVKSIGSVPTAIGTITRLACTRLQEAGLSPKPLLAQAGLTVEQIKDRRARVSVERQIRLLNLAADAIDDELLGFHLALDCDLRELGLLYYVPASSQTAGEGLRRLARYVSLINESLSIEYREGKSIRLIFDHVGVRRHTDRHQIEFCLTILTRLCRHLTRRQKLAPTRVKLAHPRDRAISKLASFLGSEIQFNARVDEVAFDANIRDIALLNADPYLNELLIAICEDALPRSSMTRSTFAMQIESAIAPLLPHGVPGAGEIASRLGTSSRTLSRRLAAEGLTFNAVLRNLRTQLAWKYLSDPALSISEIAWLLGYEQNTSFTHAFKHWTGKPPGQARSERRTLGAGVPPMPLPLAEEVIE
;
A
#
# COMPACT_ATOMS: atom_id res chain seq x y z
N MET A 1 -10.17 15.52 48.67
CA MET A 1 -9.42 14.36 48.20
C MET A 1 -10.11 13.72 47.00
N LEU A 2 -10.24 14.42 45.87
CA LEU A 2 -10.84 13.89 44.62
C LEU A 2 -10.42 14.70 43.36
N LEU A 3 -9.26 15.39 43.41
CA LEU A 3 -8.76 16.23 42.29
C LEU A 3 -7.34 15.88 41.87
N SER A 4 -6.74 14.78 42.37
CA SER A 4 -5.35 14.41 42.02
C SER A 4 -5.24 13.25 41.03
N ALA A 5 -6.30 12.85 40.37
CA ALA A 5 -6.31 11.72 39.41
C ALA A 5 -6.37 12.16 37.93
N LEU A 6 -6.32 13.46 37.62
CA LEU A 6 -6.50 13.96 36.24
C LEU A 6 -5.29 14.73 35.66
N PHE A 7 -4.22 14.92 36.44
CA PHE A 7 -3.03 15.57 35.91
C PHE A 7 -1.80 14.69 36.11
N GLY A 8 -1.27 14.15 35.01
CA GLY A 8 0.00 13.45 34.99
C GLY A 8 1.14 14.38 35.47
N GLN A 9 2.12 13.81 36.17
CA GLN A 9 3.25 14.54 36.73
C GLN A 9 4.14 15.09 35.60
N TRP A 10 4.39 16.37 35.63
CA TRP A 10 5.37 17.06 34.77
C TRP A 10 6.77 16.94 35.39
N ASN A 11 7.79 16.56 34.58
CA ASN A 11 9.15 16.67 35.01
C ASN A 11 9.80 17.98 34.48
N TRP A 12 10.92 18.35 35.07
CA TRP A 12 11.63 19.61 34.82
C TRP A 12 12.21 19.79 33.39
N ARG A 13 11.97 18.86 32.46
CA ARG A 13 12.42 18.91 31.05
C ARG A 13 11.27 19.04 30.03
N GLY A 14 10.05 19.29 30.47
CA GLY A 14 8.94 19.56 29.57
C GLY A 14 8.41 18.36 28.77
N GLU A 15 8.75 17.13 29.14
CA GLU A 15 8.26 15.91 28.51
C GLU A 15 7.09 15.35 29.31
N CYS A 16 5.93 15.30 28.71
CA CYS A 16 4.73 14.69 29.29
C CYS A 16 4.72 13.20 28.98
N PHE A 17 5.03 12.35 29.94
CA PHE A 17 4.81 10.91 29.84
C PHE A 17 3.33 10.58 30.10
N LEU A 18 2.51 10.68 29.08
CA LEU A 18 1.25 9.94 29.04
C LEU A 18 1.53 8.57 28.40
N GLN A 19 1.84 7.61 29.26
CA GLN A 19 1.87 6.20 28.93
C GLN A 19 0.42 5.68 28.86
N HIS A 20 -0.27 6.04 27.81
CA HIS A 20 -1.37 5.28 27.25
C HIS A 20 -1.05 5.14 25.76
N ASP A 21 -0.67 3.91 25.39
CA ASP A 21 -0.67 3.43 24.02
C ASP A 21 -2.10 3.53 23.43
N LEU A 22 -2.51 4.76 23.11
CA LEU A 22 -3.51 4.98 22.09
C LEU A 22 -2.78 4.60 20.79
N GLU A 23 -2.95 3.36 20.34
CA GLU A 23 -2.72 2.99 18.95
C GLU A 23 -3.48 4.00 18.09
N VAL A 24 -2.79 5.04 17.64
CA VAL A 24 -3.28 5.92 16.60
C VAL A 24 -3.36 5.05 15.35
N LYS A 25 -4.52 4.42 15.16
CA LYS A 25 -4.84 3.71 13.93
C LYS A 25 -4.67 4.72 12.81
N SER A 26 -3.65 4.51 12.00
CA SER A 26 -3.42 5.28 10.77
C SER A 26 -4.70 5.31 9.94
N ILE A 27 -5.26 6.50 9.80
CA ILE A 27 -6.61 6.73 9.29
C ILE A 27 -6.54 7.14 7.81
N GLY A 28 -5.72 6.46 7.04
CA GLY A 28 -5.87 6.39 5.59
C GLY A 28 -6.69 5.14 5.22
N SER A 29 -7.23 5.04 4.04
CA SER A 29 -7.74 3.75 3.57
C SER A 29 -6.63 2.73 3.78
N VAL A 30 -6.82 1.80 4.72
CA VAL A 30 -5.78 0.81 5.04
C VAL A 30 -5.52 0.05 3.77
N PRO A 31 -4.35 0.22 3.14
CA PRO A 31 -4.07 -0.45 1.89
C PRO A 31 -4.20 -1.95 2.10
N THR A 32 -4.82 -2.61 1.15
CA THR A 32 -5.03 -4.05 1.19
C THR A 32 -4.18 -4.74 0.13
N ALA A 33 -3.87 -6.01 0.36
CA ALA A 33 -3.20 -6.87 -0.60
C ALA A 33 -3.94 -8.20 -0.74
N ILE A 34 -3.74 -8.88 -1.86
CA ILE A 34 -4.14 -10.28 -1.98
C ILE A 34 -3.30 -11.11 -1.00
N GLY A 35 -3.94 -12.04 -0.29
CA GLY A 35 -3.31 -12.75 0.82
C GLY A 35 -2.25 -13.81 0.43
N THR A 36 -1.64 -13.76 -0.76
CA THR A 36 -0.69 -14.79 -1.23
C THR A 36 0.50 -14.95 -0.29
N ILE A 37 1.23 -13.87 0.01
CA ILE A 37 2.38 -13.94 0.92
C ILE A 37 1.97 -14.36 2.34
N THR A 38 0.78 -13.96 2.78
CA THR A 38 0.22 -14.34 4.08
C THR A 38 -0.06 -15.85 4.14
N ARG A 39 -0.61 -16.42 3.05
CA ARG A 39 -0.84 -17.88 2.94
C ARG A 39 0.47 -18.65 2.95
N LEU A 40 1.46 -18.20 2.18
CA LEU A 40 2.80 -18.80 2.15
C LEU A 40 3.45 -18.79 3.55
N ALA A 41 3.34 -17.67 4.28
CA ALA A 41 3.84 -17.61 5.65
C ALA A 41 3.12 -18.60 6.59
N CYS A 42 1.81 -18.77 6.45
CA CYS A 42 1.06 -19.77 7.22
C CYS A 42 1.50 -21.20 6.87
N THR A 43 1.72 -21.52 5.60
CA THR A 43 2.24 -22.83 5.16
C THR A 43 3.63 -23.08 5.75
N ARG A 44 4.52 -22.08 5.69
CA ARG A 44 5.88 -22.20 6.23
C ARG A 44 5.89 -22.43 7.74
N LEU A 45 4.99 -21.77 8.49
CA LEU A 45 4.80 -22.03 9.93
C LEU A 45 4.37 -23.48 10.19
N GLN A 46 3.43 -23.99 9.40
CA GLN A 46 2.94 -25.37 9.53
C GLN A 46 4.03 -26.40 9.23
N GLU A 47 4.84 -26.17 8.20
CA GLU A 47 6.01 -26.99 7.86
C GLU A 47 7.05 -27.01 8.98
N ALA A 48 7.18 -25.90 9.73
CA ALA A 48 7.99 -25.80 10.93
C ALA A 48 7.33 -26.40 12.19
N GLY A 49 6.14 -27.04 12.05
CA GLY A 49 5.42 -27.65 13.17
C GLY A 49 4.65 -26.67 14.05
N LEU A 50 4.52 -25.40 13.64
CA LEU A 50 3.85 -24.36 14.39
C LEU A 50 2.42 -24.11 13.88
N SER A 51 1.49 -23.86 14.81
CA SER A 51 0.13 -23.43 14.44
C SER A 51 0.13 -21.96 14.04
N PRO A 52 -0.37 -21.58 12.84
CA PRO A 52 -0.47 -20.18 12.44
C PRO A 52 -1.54 -19.40 13.24
N LYS A 53 -2.51 -20.07 13.85
CA LYS A 53 -3.68 -19.42 14.50
C LYS A 53 -3.31 -18.36 15.53
N PRO A 54 -2.39 -18.59 16.50
CA PRO A 54 -2.03 -17.57 17.48
C PRO A 54 -1.39 -16.34 16.83
N LEU A 55 -0.52 -16.54 15.85
CA LEU A 55 0.17 -15.45 15.16
C LEU A 55 -0.77 -14.65 14.24
N LEU A 56 -1.72 -15.32 13.60
CA LEU A 56 -2.79 -14.64 12.86
C LEU A 56 -3.61 -13.75 13.79
N ALA A 57 -4.02 -14.24 14.95
CA ALA A 57 -4.77 -13.45 15.94
C ALA A 57 -3.96 -12.24 16.42
N GLN A 58 -2.67 -12.41 16.74
CA GLN A 58 -1.78 -11.31 17.12
C GLN A 58 -1.61 -10.27 15.99
N ALA A 59 -1.60 -10.72 14.73
CA ALA A 59 -1.55 -9.83 13.57
C ALA A 59 -2.91 -9.16 13.26
N GLY A 60 -4.00 -9.57 13.92
CA GLY A 60 -5.37 -9.11 13.67
C GLY A 60 -5.97 -9.70 12.39
N LEU A 61 -5.53 -10.90 11.99
CA LEU A 61 -6.03 -11.65 10.84
C LEU A 61 -6.83 -12.86 11.32
N THR A 62 -7.75 -13.35 10.48
CA THR A 62 -8.52 -14.57 10.76
C THR A 62 -8.15 -15.70 9.81
N VAL A 63 -8.39 -16.93 10.24
CA VAL A 63 -8.15 -18.12 9.42
C VAL A 63 -9.03 -18.12 8.17
N GLU A 64 -10.26 -17.63 8.28
CA GLU A 64 -11.23 -17.53 7.18
C GLU A 64 -10.72 -16.59 6.08
N GLN A 65 -10.16 -15.43 6.47
CA GLN A 65 -9.53 -14.50 5.51
C GLN A 65 -8.37 -15.13 4.74
N ILE A 66 -7.63 -16.04 5.37
CA ILE A 66 -6.49 -16.70 4.71
C ILE A 66 -6.94 -17.84 3.79
N LYS A 67 -8.00 -18.56 4.15
CA LYS A 67 -8.57 -19.64 3.32
C LYS A 67 -9.21 -19.12 2.04
N ASP A 68 -9.83 -17.96 2.08
CA ASP A 68 -10.41 -17.35 0.88
C ASP A 68 -9.31 -16.72 0.01
N ARG A 69 -9.04 -17.33 -1.15
CA ARG A 69 -8.06 -16.84 -2.12
C ARG A 69 -8.42 -15.48 -2.72
N ARG A 70 -9.69 -15.06 -2.65
CA ARG A 70 -10.17 -13.77 -3.14
C ARG A 70 -10.15 -12.69 -2.06
N ALA A 71 -10.06 -13.08 -0.78
CA ALA A 71 -10.04 -12.13 0.30
C ALA A 71 -8.78 -11.25 0.24
N ARG A 72 -8.99 -9.97 0.47
CA ARG A 72 -7.90 -9.01 0.65
C ARG A 72 -7.61 -8.84 2.13
N VAL A 73 -6.35 -8.70 2.47
CA VAL A 73 -5.88 -8.49 3.84
C VAL A 73 -5.23 -7.12 3.96
N SER A 74 -5.33 -6.50 5.14
CA SER A 74 -4.61 -5.26 5.42
C SER A 74 -3.10 -5.50 5.27
N VAL A 75 -2.42 -4.62 4.52
CA VAL A 75 -0.97 -4.71 4.32
C VAL A 75 -0.21 -4.56 5.64
N GLU A 76 -0.67 -3.69 6.54
CA GLU A 76 -0.08 -3.54 7.88
C GLU A 76 -0.16 -4.85 8.67
N ARG A 77 -1.32 -5.51 8.67
CA ARG A 77 -1.51 -6.80 9.33
C ARG A 77 -0.70 -7.91 8.67
N GLN A 78 -0.58 -7.89 7.35
CA GLN A 78 0.29 -8.80 6.59
C GLN A 78 1.75 -8.64 7.01
N ILE A 79 2.27 -7.41 7.05
CA ILE A 79 3.64 -7.12 7.49
C ILE A 79 3.86 -7.58 8.92
N ARG A 80 2.91 -7.30 9.82
CA ARG A 80 2.97 -7.76 11.21
C ARG A 80 3.05 -9.29 11.30
N LEU A 81 2.23 -10.01 10.53
CA LEU A 81 2.30 -11.47 10.48
C LEU A 81 3.64 -11.97 9.98
N LEU A 82 4.21 -11.35 8.93
CA LEU A 82 5.51 -11.74 8.39
C LEU A 82 6.62 -11.60 9.43
N ASN A 83 6.63 -10.50 10.18
CA ASN A 83 7.61 -10.30 11.26
C ASN A 83 7.42 -11.33 12.38
N LEU A 84 6.18 -11.54 12.85
CA LEU A 84 5.88 -12.56 13.87
C LEU A 84 6.24 -13.98 13.41
N ALA A 85 6.01 -14.30 12.14
CA ALA A 85 6.36 -15.61 11.59
C ALA A 85 7.88 -15.78 11.49
N ALA A 86 8.60 -14.75 11.03
CA ALA A 86 10.06 -14.77 10.96
C ALA A 86 10.70 -15.01 12.34
N ASP A 87 10.21 -14.30 13.35
CA ASP A 87 10.67 -14.45 14.74
C ASP A 87 10.35 -15.85 15.29
N ALA A 88 9.15 -16.38 14.99
CA ALA A 88 8.70 -17.67 15.51
C ALA A 88 9.49 -18.88 14.98
N ILE A 89 10.03 -18.80 13.76
CA ILE A 89 10.82 -19.86 13.12
C ILE A 89 12.31 -19.51 12.97
N ASP A 90 12.75 -18.39 13.56
CA ASP A 90 14.12 -17.87 13.48
C ASP A 90 14.62 -17.74 12.02
N ASP A 91 13.75 -17.25 11.13
CA ASP A 91 14.06 -17.05 9.71
C ASP A 91 14.19 -15.57 9.35
N GLU A 92 15.38 -15.02 9.48
CA GLU A 92 15.67 -13.62 9.14
C GLU A 92 15.43 -13.31 7.63
N LEU A 93 15.44 -14.31 6.77
CA LEU A 93 15.21 -14.20 5.32
C LEU A 93 13.82 -14.70 4.92
N LEU A 94 12.84 -14.70 5.82
CA LEU A 94 11.52 -15.27 5.56
C LEU A 94 10.93 -14.76 4.22
N GLY A 95 10.94 -13.45 3.95
CA GLY A 95 10.42 -12.91 2.69
C GLY A 95 11.09 -13.49 1.45
N PHE A 96 12.41 -13.64 1.50
CA PHE A 96 13.18 -14.27 0.44
C PHE A 96 12.81 -15.75 0.26
N HIS A 97 12.73 -16.51 1.34
CA HIS A 97 12.39 -17.93 1.28
C HIS A 97 10.96 -18.15 0.77
N LEU A 98 9.98 -17.38 1.27
CA LEU A 98 8.61 -17.40 0.76
C LEU A 98 8.54 -17.10 -0.74
N ALA A 99 9.39 -16.19 -1.21
CA ALA A 99 9.45 -15.90 -2.63
C ALA A 99 10.07 -17.02 -3.45
N LEU A 100 10.96 -17.84 -2.89
CA LEU A 100 11.50 -19.02 -3.55
C LEU A 100 10.44 -20.14 -3.66
N ASP A 101 9.62 -20.31 -2.65
CA ASP A 101 8.58 -21.33 -2.57
C ASP A 101 7.33 -20.97 -3.37
N CYS A 102 7.13 -19.69 -3.70
CA CYS A 102 5.97 -19.20 -4.42
C CYS A 102 5.88 -19.75 -5.86
N ASP A 103 4.76 -20.33 -6.24
CA ASP A 103 4.45 -20.50 -7.67
C ASP A 103 4.15 -19.13 -8.27
N LEU A 104 4.93 -18.72 -9.26
CA LEU A 104 4.79 -17.41 -9.90
C LEU A 104 3.39 -17.18 -10.48
N ARG A 105 2.67 -18.22 -10.86
CA ARG A 105 1.29 -18.14 -11.37
C ARG A 105 0.28 -17.70 -10.30
N GLU A 106 0.60 -17.89 -9.02
CA GLU A 106 -0.22 -17.39 -7.91
C GLU A 106 -0.26 -15.85 -7.82
N LEU A 107 0.64 -15.16 -8.54
CA LEU A 107 0.58 -13.70 -8.70
C LEU A 107 -0.59 -13.26 -9.60
N GLY A 108 -1.30 -14.21 -10.26
CA GLY A 108 -2.44 -13.91 -11.12
C GLY A 108 -2.09 -12.95 -12.25
N LEU A 109 -2.81 -11.83 -12.35
CA LEU A 109 -2.60 -10.85 -13.42
C LEU A 109 -1.15 -10.34 -13.50
N LEU A 110 -0.45 -10.21 -12.37
CA LEU A 110 0.97 -9.79 -12.36
C LEU A 110 1.95 -10.87 -12.88
N TYR A 111 1.48 -12.09 -13.11
CA TYR A 111 2.23 -13.10 -13.86
C TYR A 111 1.79 -13.10 -15.32
N TYR A 112 0.49 -13.23 -15.59
CA TYR A 112 0.00 -13.49 -16.94
C TYR A 112 0.14 -12.29 -17.87
N VAL A 113 -0.02 -11.04 -17.39
CA VAL A 113 0.16 -9.84 -18.20
C VAL A 113 1.62 -9.69 -18.68
N PRO A 114 2.64 -9.73 -17.80
CA PRO A 114 4.03 -9.75 -18.26
C PRO A 114 4.35 -10.96 -19.15
N ALA A 115 3.86 -12.15 -18.82
CA ALA A 115 4.17 -13.38 -19.54
C ALA A 115 3.66 -13.40 -20.99
N SER A 116 2.53 -12.76 -21.27
CA SER A 116 1.95 -12.62 -22.61
C SER A 116 2.47 -11.40 -23.39
N SER A 117 3.31 -10.55 -22.78
CA SER A 117 3.91 -9.38 -23.43
C SER A 117 4.92 -9.80 -24.51
N GLN A 118 5.19 -8.94 -25.48
CA GLN A 118 6.13 -9.23 -26.56
C GLN A 118 7.58 -9.23 -26.07
N THR A 119 7.92 -8.25 -25.22
CA THR A 119 9.29 -8.12 -24.70
C THR A 119 9.29 -8.01 -23.17
N ALA A 120 10.44 -8.31 -22.56
CA ALA A 120 10.62 -8.18 -21.13
C ALA A 120 10.46 -6.73 -20.65
N GLY A 121 10.88 -5.74 -21.43
CA GLY A 121 10.67 -4.32 -21.12
C GLY A 121 9.20 -3.94 -21.06
N GLU A 122 8.39 -4.42 -22.01
CA GLU A 122 6.93 -4.27 -21.96
C GLU A 122 6.33 -4.94 -20.71
N GLY A 123 6.72 -6.17 -20.44
CA GLY A 123 6.26 -6.91 -19.28
C GLY A 123 6.56 -6.17 -17.97
N LEU A 124 7.78 -5.64 -17.81
CA LEU A 124 8.18 -4.86 -16.64
C LEU A 124 7.39 -3.55 -16.50
N ARG A 125 7.15 -2.84 -17.62
CA ARG A 125 6.35 -1.61 -17.60
C ARG A 125 4.91 -1.89 -17.17
N ARG A 126 4.32 -2.98 -17.66
CA ARG A 126 2.96 -3.41 -17.30
C ARG A 126 2.88 -3.89 -15.85
N LEU A 127 3.89 -4.64 -15.38
CA LEU A 127 4.00 -5.02 -13.98
C LEU A 127 4.00 -3.78 -13.08
N ALA A 128 4.81 -2.78 -13.40
CA ALA A 128 4.85 -1.53 -12.66
C ALA A 128 3.50 -0.80 -12.65
N ARG A 129 2.78 -0.81 -13.78
CA ARG A 129 1.45 -0.19 -13.91
C ARG A 129 0.38 -0.88 -13.06
N TYR A 130 0.39 -2.21 -13.01
CA TYR A 130 -0.70 -3.00 -12.43
C TYR A 130 -0.42 -3.56 -11.03
N VAL A 131 0.75 -3.29 -10.44
CA VAL A 131 1.12 -3.84 -9.12
C VAL A 131 0.11 -3.49 -8.03
N SER A 132 -0.51 -2.31 -8.09
CA SER A 132 -1.52 -1.88 -7.11
C SER A 132 -2.79 -2.75 -7.11
N LEU A 133 -3.07 -3.50 -8.18
CA LEU A 133 -4.18 -4.45 -8.22
C LEU A 133 -4.00 -5.58 -7.19
N ILE A 134 -2.77 -5.98 -6.91
CA ILE A 134 -2.48 -7.02 -5.93
C ILE A 134 -2.04 -6.48 -4.57
N ASN A 135 -1.44 -5.29 -4.53
CA ASN A 135 -1.01 -4.64 -3.29
C ASN A 135 -1.18 -3.12 -3.41
N GLU A 136 -2.21 -2.58 -2.78
CA GLU A 136 -2.56 -1.15 -2.83
C GLU A 136 -1.53 -0.25 -2.14
N SER A 137 -0.68 -0.80 -1.26
CA SER A 137 0.41 -0.02 -0.66
C SER A 137 1.60 0.17 -1.58
N LEU A 138 1.70 -0.63 -2.65
CA LEU A 138 2.88 -0.69 -3.48
C LEU A 138 2.65 0.04 -4.81
N SER A 139 3.51 0.96 -5.12
CA SER A 139 3.65 1.55 -6.45
C SER A 139 5.06 1.33 -6.96
N ILE A 140 5.19 1.14 -8.27
CA ILE A 140 6.49 0.95 -8.93
C ILE A 140 6.61 1.99 -10.04
N GLU A 141 7.61 2.84 -9.94
CA GLU A 141 7.96 3.75 -11.02
C GLU A 141 8.94 3.04 -11.99
N TYR A 142 8.52 2.89 -13.24
CA TYR A 142 9.36 2.35 -14.31
C TYR A 142 10.11 3.50 -14.99
N ARG A 143 11.43 3.49 -14.94
CA ARG A 143 12.30 4.46 -15.61
C ARG A 143 13.19 3.79 -16.62
N GLU A 144 13.15 4.29 -17.85
CA GLU A 144 13.94 3.83 -18.98
C GLU A 144 15.07 4.82 -19.30
N GLY A 145 16.26 4.29 -19.62
CA GLY A 145 17.44 5.09 -19.91
C GLY A 145 18.65 4.19 -20.18
N LYS A 146 19.83 4.53 -19.65
CA LYS A 146 21.05 3.69 -19.70
C LYS A 146 20.88 2.34 -18.98
N SER A 147 19.86 2.22 -18.16
CA SER A 147 19.40 1.02 -17.47
C SER A 147 17.89 1.10 -17.32
N ILE A 148 17.22 -0.05 -17.21
CA ILE A 148 15.81 -0.12 -16.79
C ILE A 148 15.79 -0.13 -15.28
N ARG A 149 15.13 0.87 -14.69
CA ARG A 149 15.01 1.00 -13.23
C ARG A 149 13.56 0.87 -12.78
N LEU A 150 13.36 0.07 -11.76
CA LEU A 150 12.10 -0.05 -11.05
C LEU A 150 12.33 0.49 -9.64
N ILE A 151 11.66 1.57 -9.31
CA ILE A 151 11.74 2.25 -8.02
C ILE A 151 10.43 1.95 -7.29
N PHE A 152 10.55 1.34 -6.13
CA PHE A 152 9.43 0.90 -5.31
C PHE A 152 9.11 1.99 -4.30
N ASP A 153 7.84 2.36 -4.21
CA ASP A 153 7.32 3.26 -3.19
C ASP A 153 6.19 2.58 -2.43
N HIS A 154 6.12 2.80 -1.14
CA HIS A 154 5.14 2.19 -0.25
C HIS A 154 4.31 3.27 0.45
N VAL A 155 3.01 3.22 0.24
CA VAL A 155 2.05 4.15 0.82
C VAL A 155 1.38 3.53 2.05
N GLY A 156 1.33 4.29 3.15
CA GLY A 156 0.66 3.85 4.37
C GLY A 156 1.37 2.73 5.13
N VAL A 157 2.66 2.51 4.85
CA VAL A 157 3.49 1.50 5.50
C VAL A 157 4.67 2.18 6.19
N ARG A 158 4.96 1.78 7.44
CA ARG A 158 6.19 2.20 8.14
C ARG A 158 7.37 1.51 7.49
N ARG A 159 8.25 2.29 6.87
CA ARG A 159 9.52 1.77 6.33
C ARG A 159 10.37 1.17 7.45
N HIS A 160 11.22 0.23 7.11
CA HIS A 160 12.03 -0.61 8.01
C HIS A 160 11.28 -1.75 8.74
N THR A 161 9.94 -1.70 8.85
CA THR A 161 9.17 -2.83 9.39
C THR A 161 8.75 -3.83 8.30
N ASP A 162 8.84 -3.45 7.04
CA ASP A 162 8.36 -4.18 5.86
C ASP A 162 9.46 -4.97 5.12
N ARG A 163 10.60 -5.22 5.77
CA ARG A 163 11.75 -5.88 5.15
C ARG A 163 11.40 -7.19 4.44
N HIS A 164 10.61 -8.05 5.05
CA HIS A 164 10.22 -9.33 4.46
C HIS A 164 9.32 -9.16 3.23
N GLN A 165 8.46 -8.14 3.23
CA GLN A 165 7.60 -7.84 2.08
C GLN A 165 8.42 -7.35 0.88
N ILE A 166 9.35 -6.40 1.08
CA ILE A 166 10.15 -5.88 -0.04
C ILE A 166 11.14 -6.91 -0.56
N GLU A 167 11.77 -7.71 0.31
CA GLU A 167 12.65 -8.81 -0.09
C GLU A 167 11.89 -9.88 -0.89
N PHE A 168 10.64 -10.19 -0.50
CA PHE A 168 9.75 -11.02 -1.31
C PHE A 168 9.53 -10.42 -2.69
N CYS A 169 9.14 -9.13 -2.79
CA CYS A 169 8.88 -8.47 -4.06
C CYS A 169 10.09 -8.49 -5.00
N LEU A 170 11.30 -8.18 -4.49
CA LEU A 170 12.52 -8.18 -5.30
C LEU A 170 12.92 -9.58 -5.77
N THR A 171 12.76 -10.58 -4.90
CA THR A 171 13.05 -11.97 -5.23
C THR A 171 12.07 -12.48 -6.29
N ILE A 172 10.77 -12.21 -6.13
CA ILE A 172 9.74 -12.54 -7.13
C ILE A 172 10.03 -11.87 -8.46
N LEU A 173 10.35 -10.57 -8.46
CA LEU A 173 10.67 -9.83 -9.68
C LEU A 173 11.84 -10.46 -10.43
N THR A 174 12.90 -10.79 -9.71
CA THR A 174 14.10 -11.43 -10.31
C THR A 174 13.78 -12.81 -10.85
N ARG A 175 13.01 -13.63 -10.10
CA ARG A 175 12.53 -14.95 -10.54
C ARG A 175 11.65 -14.83 -11.79
N LEU A 176 10.73 -13.87 -11.80
CA LEU A 176 9.84 -13.63 -12.93
C LEU A 176 10.63 -13.26 -14.17
N CYS A 177 11.58 -12.32 -14.08
CA CYS A 177 12.44 -11.96 -15.19
C CYS A 177 13.22 -13.16 -15.73
N ARG A 178 13.83 -13.97 -14.86
CA ARG A 178 14.54 -15.20 -15.25
C ARG A 178 13.64 -16.21 -15.93
N HIS A 179 12.45 -16.42 -15.37
CA HIS A 179 11.47 -17.36 -15.88
C HIS A 179 10.94 -16.97 -17.27
N LEU A 180 10.52 -15.72 -17.44
CA LEU A 180 9.92 -15.22 -18.67
C LEU A 180 10.95 -15.09 -19.81
N THR A 181 12.18 -14.69 -19.50
CA THR A 181 13.24 -14.58 -20.50
C THR A 181 14.00 -15.88 -20.74
N ARG A 182 13.76 -16.92 -19.92
CA ARG A 182 14.53 -18.18 -19.85
C ARG A 182 16.04 -17.96 -19.63
N ARG A 183 16.42 -16.82 -19.11
CA ARG A 183 17.82 -16.48 -18.81
C ARG A 183 18.08 -16.66 -17.30
N GLN A 184 18.42 -17.87 -16.89
CA GLN A 184 18.61 -18.22 -15.46
C GLN A 184 19.69 -17.36 -14.76
N LYS A 185 20.67 -16.88 -15.51
CA LYS A 185 21.75 -16.01 -15.01
C LYS A 185 21.44 -14.52 -15.10
N LEU A 186 20.22 -14.13 -15.55
CA LEU A 186 19.83 -12.73 -15.58
C LEU A 186 19.86 -12.18 -14.16
N ALA A 187 20.59 -11.08 -13.98
CA ALA A 187 20.80 -10.44 -12.71
C ALA A 187 20.55 -8.94 -12.82
N PRO A 188 20.03 -8.28 -11.79
CA PRO A 188 20.05 -6.84 -11.74
C PRO A 188 21.49 -6.31 -11.70
N THR A 189 21.72 -5.17 -12.31
CA THR A 189 23.02 -4.47 -12.26
C THR A 189 23.19 -3.67 -10.98
N ARG A 190 22.09 -3.38 -10.27
CA ARG A 190 22.08 -2.68 -8.99
C ARG A 190 20.81 -2.97 -8.22
N VAL A 191 20.97 -3.17 -6.92
CA VAL A 191 19.87 -3.31 -5.96
C VAL A 191 20.08 -2.36 -4.80
N LYS A 192 19.05 -1.61 -4.44
CA LYS A 192 19.01 -0.76 -3.26
C LYS A 192 17.82 -1.12 -2.40
N LEU A 193 18.03 -1.17 -1.09
CA LEU A 193 17.00 -1.44 -0.09
C LEU A 193 17.02 -0.36 1.00
N ALA A 194 15.87 0.16 1.34
CA ALA A 194 15.74 1.20 2.36
C ALA A 194 15.95 0.65 3.77
N HIS A 195 15.56 -0.60 4.03
CA HIS A 195 15.74 -1.20 5.34
C HIS A 195 17.21 -1.53 5.63
N PRO A 196 17.63 -1.52 6.92
CA PRO A 196 18.94 -2.00 7.33
C PRO A 196 19.01 -3.54 7.29
N ARG A 197 20.19 -4.09 7.05
CA ARG A 197 20.51 -5.50 7.22
C ARG A 197 21.98 -5.68 7.50
N ASP A 198 22.31 -6.49 8.49
CA ASP A 198 23.68 -6.83 8.90
C ASP A 198 23.98 -8.32 8.75
N ARG A 199 22.94 -9.18 8.71
CA ARG A 199 23.06 -10.63 8.63
C ARG A 199 22.47 -11.20 7.35
N ALA A 200 22.90 -12.39 6.98
CA ALA A 200 22.42 -13.18 5.84
C ALA A 200 22.44 -12.45 4.47
N ILE A 201 23.24 -11.38 4.35
CA ILE A 201 23.35 -10.56 3.13
C ILE A 201 23.85 -11.39 1.95
N SER A 202 24.85 -12.25 2.20
CA SER A 202 25.52 -13.06 1.16
C SER A 202 24.52 -13.98 0.44
N LYS A 203 23.56 -14.56 1.14
CA LYS A 203 22.58 -15.48 0.54
C LYS A 203 21.63 -14.75 -0.44
N LEU A 204 21.11 -13.58 -0.02
CA LEU A 204 20.25 -12.76 -0.87
C LEU A 204 21.04 -12.17 -2.06
N ALA A 205 22.25 -11.64 -1.83
CA ALA A 205 23.11 -11.09 -2.87
C ALA A 205 23.54 -12.16 -3.89
N SER A 206 23.89 -13.36 -3.42
CA SER A 206 24.22 -14.50 -4.29
C SER A 206 23.05 -14.91 -5.16
N PHE A 207 21.84 -14.95 -4.62
CA PHE A 207 20.64 -15.25 -5.41
C PHE A 207 20.36 -14.15 -6.44
N LEU A 208 20.40 -12.88 -6.06
CA LEU A 208 20.18 -11.78 -6.98
C LEU A 208 21.28 -11.69 -8.05
N GLY A 209 22.49 -12.08 -7.70
CA GLY A 209 23.68 -11.97 -8.58
C GLY A 209 24.21 -10.54 -8.66
N SER A 210 23.97 -9.74 -7.63
CA SER A 210 24.33 -8.33 -7.54
C SER A 210 24.59 -7.94 -6.08
N GLU A 211 25.47 -6.97 -5.89
CA GLU A 211 25.61 -6.30 -4.58
C GLU A 211 24.37 -5.55 -4.21
N ILE A 212 24.05 -5.53 -2.91
CA ILE A 212 22.87 -4.86 -2.36
C ILE A 212 23.33 -3.70 -1.48
N GLN A 213 22.87 -2.51 -1.79
CA GLN A 213 23.04 -1.33 -0.96
C GLN A 213 21.87 -1.22 0.01
N PHE A 214 22.09 -1.51 1.29
CA PHE A 214 21.13 -1.29 2.37
C PHE A 214 21.16 0.14 2.89
N ASN A 215 20.18 0.54 3.69
CA ASN A 215 20.00 1.90 4.22
C ASN A 215 19.92 2.97 3.11
N ALA A 216 19.38 2.61 1.95
CA ALA A 216 19.17 3.52 0.85
C ALA A 216 17.92 4.41 1.08
N ARG A 217 17.82 5.51 0.35
CA ARG A 217 16.63 6.39 0.42
C ARG A 217 15.38 5.77 -0.20
N VAL A 218 15.56 4.85 -1.13
CA VAL A 218 14.48 4.19 -1.90
C VAL A 218 14.86 2.74 -2.12
N ASP A 219 13.85 1.89 -2.32
CA ASP A 219 14.06 0.55 -2.86
C ASP A 219 14.11 0.64 -4.38
N GLU A 220 15.18 0.14 -4.98
CA GLU A 220 15.40 0.22 -6.42
C GLU A 220 16.02 -1.09 -6.91
N VAL A 221 15.53 -1.57 -8.05
CA VAL A 221 16.17 -2.61 -8.84
C VAL A 221 16.47 -2.04 -10.22
N ALA A 222 17.72 -2.17 -10.68
CA ALA A 222 18.11 -1.77 -12.01
C ALA A 222 18.60 -2.98 -12.79
N PHE A 223 18.19 -3.07 -14.05
CA PHE A 223 18.68 -4.05 -15.03
C PHE A 223 19.42 -3.33 -16.15
N ASP A 224 20.27 -4.06 -16.86
CA ASP A 224 20.88 -3.58 -18.09
C ASP A 224 19.79 -3.18 -19.10
N ALA A 225 20.04 -2.12 -19.90
CA ALA A 225 19.08 -1.63 -20.89
C ALA A 225 18.64 -2.71 -21.89
N ASN A 226 19.52 -3.66 -22.21
CA ASN A 226 19.24 -4.75 -23.14
C ASN A 226 18.07 -5.65 -22.72
N ILE A 227 17.69 -5.65 -21.43
CA ILE A 227 16.50 -6.41 -20.98
C ILE A 227 15.24 -5.95 -21.71
N ARG A 228 15.19 -4.67 -22.12
CA ARG A 228 14.04 -4.08 -22.79
C ARG A 228 13.62 -4.86 -24.02
N ASP A 229 14.60 -5.28 -24.83
CA ASP A 229 14.39 -5.84 -26.14
C ASP A 229 14.41 -7.39 -26.17
N ILE A 230 14.51 -8.02 -24.99
CA ILE A 230 14.47 -9.49 -24.90
C ILE A 230 13.05 -9.95 -25.23
N ALA A 231 12.90 -10.66 -26.35
CA ALA A 231 11.64 -11.27 -26.74
C ALA A 231 11.23 -12.35 -25.73
N LEU A 232 9.94 -12.39 -25.38
CA LEU A 232 9.36 -13.42 -24.51
C LEU A 232 8.78 -14.56 -25.37
N LEU A 233 9.14 -15.79 -25.01
CA LEU A 233 8.74 -16.95 -25.80
C LEU A 233 7.24 -17.29 -25.77
N ASN A 234 6.58 -16.89 -24.68
CA ASN A 234 5.15 -17.09 -24.50
C ASN A 234 4.35 -15.82 -24.86
N ALA A 235 4.93 -14.91 -25.67
CA ALA A 235 4.25 -13.74 -26.14
C ALA A 235 2.96 -14.10 -26.89
N ASP A 236 1.84 -13.56 -26.44
CA ASP A 236 0.54 -13.72 -27.06
C ASP A 236 -0.14 -12.36 -27.09
N PRO A 237 -0.07 -11.63 -28.21
CA PRO A 237 -0.60 -10.28 -28.32
C PRO A 237 -2.11 -10.21 -28.04
N TYR A 238 -2.87 -11.22 -28.50
CA TYR A 238 -4.32 -11.25 -28.32
C TYR A 238 -4.70 -11.47 -26.84
N LEU A 239 -4.09 -12.48 -26.20
CA LEU A 239 -4.27 -12.72 -24.77
C LEU A 239 -3.84 -11.50 -23.95
N ASN A 240 -2.73 -10.88 -24.33
CA ASN A 240 -2.22 -9.72 -23.65
C ASN A 240 -3.18 -8.53 -23.70
N GLU A 241 -3.78 -8.27 -24.86
CA GLU A 241 -4.79 -7.21 -25.02
C GLU A 241 -6.02 -7.46 -24.12
N LEU A 242 -6.53 -8.69 -24.08
CA LEU A 242 -7.64 -9.08 -23.19
C LEU A 242 -7.27 -8.87 -21.71
N LEU A 243 -6.09 -9.30 -21.29
CA LEU A 243 -5.63 -9.16 -19.90
C LEU A 243 -5.43 -7.69 -19.51
N ILE A 244 -4.92 -6.87 -20.43
CA ILE A 244 -4.80 -5.42 -20.23
C ILE A 244 -6.19 -4.80 -20.05
N ALA A 245 -7.15 -5.13 -20.88
CA ALA A 245 -8.52 -4.61 -20.74
C ALA A 245 -9.11 -4.95 -19.36
N ILE A 246 -8.91 -6.19 -18.88
CA ILE A 246 -9.33 -6.61 -17.52
C ILE A 246 -8.59 -5.79 -16.45
N CYS A 247 -7.29 -5.57 -16.59
CA CYS A 247 -6.51 -4.78 -15.65
C CYS A 247 -6.95 -3.31 -15.61
N GLU A 248 -7.19 -2.69 -16.78
CA GLU A 248 -7.65 -1.29 -16.87
C GLU A 248 -9.06 -1.12 -16.27
N ASP A 249 -9.96 -2.10 -16.45
CA ASP A 249 -11.28 -2.07 -15.80
C ASP A 249 -11.21 -2.30 -14.30
N ALA A 250 -10.27 -3.15 -13.85
CA ALA A 250 -10.05 -3.44 -12.43
C ALA A 250 -9.29 -2.33 -11.68
N LEU A 251 -8.51 -1.50 -12.39
CA LEU A 251 -7.89 -0.34 -11.78
C LEU A 251 -9.00 0.61 -11.31
N PRO A 252 -8.98 1.03 -10.03
CA PRO A 252 -9.96 2.01 -9.56
C PRO A 252 -9.95 3.22 -10.51
N ARG A 253 -11.08 3.59 -11.07
CA ARG A 253 -11.20 4.78 -11.96
C ARG A 253 -10.63 6.03 -11.32
N SER A 254 -10.57 6.07 -9.98
CA SER A 254 -9.87 7.09 -9.21
C SER A 254 -8.34 6.95 -9.21
N SER A 255 -7.76 5.80 -9.58
CA SER A 255 -6.30 5.62 -9.63
C SER A 255 -5.70 6.06 -10.96
N MET A 256 -6.47 6.17 -12.03
CA MET A 256 -6.02 6.78 -13.30
C MET A 256 -5.71 8.28 -13.15
N THR A 257 -6.20 8.92 -12.08
CA THR A 257 -5.99 10.34 -11.79
C THR A 257 -5.23 10.60 -10.49
N ARG A 258 -4.91 9.56 -9.69
CA ARG A 258 -4.11 9.74 -8.47
C ARG A 258 -2.65 9.52 -8.76
N SER A 259 -1.92 10.61 -8.88
CA SER A 259 -0.47 10.55 -8.91
C SER A 259 0.07 10.08 -7.56
N THR A 260 1.26 9.51 -7.59
CA THR A 260 2.05 9.20 -6.40
C THR A 260 2.15 10.40 -5.45
N PHE A 261 2.12 11.63 -5.99
CA PHE A 261 2.22 12.84 -5.20
C PHE A 261 0.94 13.19 -4.44
N ALA A 262 -0.24 13.03 -5.06
CA ALA A 262 -1.51 13.19 -4.34
C ALA A 262 -1.65 12.18 -3.20
N MET A 263 -1.22 10.93 -3.39
CA MET A 263 -1.20 9.91 -2.34
C MET A 263 -0.23 10.24 -1.19
N GLN A 264 0.94 10.81 -1.48
CA GLN A 264 1.86 11.31 -0.46
C GLN A 264 1.22 12.41 0.38
N ILE A 265 0.49 13.31 -0.26
CA ILE A 265 -0.27 14.37 0.42
C ILE A 265 -1.36 13.78 1.30
N GLU A 266 -2.17 12.85 0.78
CA GLU A 266 -3.21 12.14 1.56
C GLU A 266 -2.62 11.45 2.79
N SER A 267 -1.50 10.74 2.63
CA SER A 267 -0.78 10.07 3.73
C SER A 267 -0.24 11.04 4.78
N ALA A 268 0.18 12.24 4.36
CA ALA A 268 0.64 13.28 5.27
C ALA A 268 -0.53 13.98 6.01
N ILE A 269 -1.70 14.08 5.38
CA ILE A 269 -2.90 14.70 5.96
C ILE A 269 -3.60 13.76 6.96
N ALA A 270 -3.76 12.48 6.62
CA ALA A 270 -4.61 11.55 7.34
C ALA A 270 -4.36 11.51 8.87
N PRO A 271 -3.11 11.41 9.37
CA PRO A 271 -2.85 11.34 10.81
C PRO A 271 -3.11 12.67 11.54
N LEU A 272 -3.27 13.78 10.81
CA LEU A 272 -3.47 15.11 11.38
C LEU A 272 -4.95 15.46 11.53
N LEU A 273 -5.83 14.84 10.75
CA LEU A 273 -7.26 15.18 10.74
C LEU A 273 -7.91 15.23 12.13
N PRO A 274 -7.66 14.26 13.05
CA PRO A 274 -8.25 14.32 14.39
C PRO A 274 -7.77 15.52 15.23
N HIS A 275 -6.66 16.15 14.85
CA HIS A 275 -6.09 17.30 15.54
C HIS A 275 -6.41 18.65 14.85
N GLY A 276 -7.16 18.58 13.76
CA GLY A 276 -7.53 19.74 12.95
C GLY A 276 -7.15 19.58 11.48
N VAL A 277 -7.61 20.50 10.64
CA VAL A 277 -7.34 20.44 9.20
C VAL A 277 -5.97 21.05 8.92
N PRO A 278 -4.97 20.25 8.46
CA PRO A 278 -3.67 20.83 8.14
C PRO A 278 -3.77 21.71 6.90
N GLY A 279 -3.06 22.85 6.93
CA GLY A 279 -2.91 23.73 5.78
C GLY A 279 -1.95 23.18 4.72
N ALA A 280 -2.10 23.61 3.47
CA ALA A 280 -1.19 23.22 2.38
C ALA A 280 0.28 23.54 2.67
N GLY A 281 0.55 24.60 3.43
CA GLY A 281 1.90 24.99 3.86
C GLY A 281 2.53 23.99 4.82
N GLU A 282 1.76 23.51 5.77
CA GLU A 282 2.21 22.49 6.73
C GLU A 282 2.54 21.17 6.03
N ILE A 283 1.65 20.72 5.14
CA ILE A 283 1.87 19.49 4.37
C ILE A 283 3.07 19.64 3.43
N ALA A 284 3.23 20.79 2.77
CA ALA A 284 4.39 21.06 1.94
C ALA A 284 5.70 20.96 2.75
N SER A 285 5.74 21.55 3.94
CA SER A 285 6.91 21.47 4.84
C SER A 285 7.23 20.02 5.24
N ARG A 286 6.21 19.23 5.59
CA ARG A 286 6.37 17.78 5.94
C ARG A 286 6.90 16.96 4.77
N LEU A 287 6.55 17.31 3.53
CA LEU A 287 7.03 16.66 2.30
C LEU A 287 8.34 17.26 1.78
N GLY A 288 9.00 18.13 2.53
CA GLY A 288 10.28 18.76 2.14
C GLY A 288 10.17 19.66 0.90
N THR A 289 9.00 20.30 0.68
CA THR A 289 8.76 21.17 -0.47
C THR A 289 8.10 22.49 -0.06
N SER A 290 7.97 23.45 -0.99
CA SER A 290 7.23 24.69 -0.75
C SER A 290 5.76 24.53 -1.14
N SER A 291 4.86 25.35 -0.53
CA SER A 291 3.42 25.39 -0.88
C SER A 291 3.21 25.68 -2.37
N ARG A 292 4.05 26.54 -2.97
CA ARG A 292 4.02 26.85 -4.41
C ARG A 292 4.36 25.60 -5.25
N THR A 293 5.38 24.85 -4.86
CA THR A 293 5.76 23.61 -5.56
C THR A 293 4.69 22.55 -5.40
N LEU A 294 4.09 22.40 -4.20
CA LEU A 294 2.98 21.49 -3.95
C LEU A 294 1.79 21.82 -4.86
N SER A 295 1.34 23.09 -4.86
CA SER A 295 0.22 23.52 -5.70
C SER A 295 0.49 23.34 -7.20
N ARG A 296 1.71 23.67 -7.67
CA ARG A 296 2.08 23.47 -9.08
C ARG A 296 2.09 22.01 -9.49
N ARG A 297 2.59 21.11 -8.63
CA ARG A 297 2.60 19.67 -8.92
C ARG A 297 1.18 19.09 -8.95
N LEU A 298 0.32 19.50 -8.00
CA LEU A 298 -1.08 19.11 -8.02
C LEU A 298 -1.81 19.64 -9.26
N ALA A 299 -1.60 20.92 -9.62
CA ALA A 299 -2.20 21.52 -10.82
C ALA A 299 -1.79 20.79 -12.11
N ALA A 300 -0.52 20.33 -12.22
CA ALA A 300 -0.06 19.52 -13.34
C ALA A 300 -0.82 18.17 -13.46
N GLU A 301 -1.47 17.74 -12.39
CA GLU A 301 -2.30 16.53 -12.30
C GLU A 301 -3.80 16.84 -12.37
N GLY A 302 -4.16 18.10 -12.61
CA GLY A 302 -5.57 18.53 -12.60
C GLY A 302 -6.21 18.54 -11.21
N LEU A 303 -5.38 18.58 -10.13
CA LEU A 303 -5.85 18.50 -8.75
C LEU A 303 -5.56 19.79 -7.99
N THR A 304 -6.37 20.03 -6.94
CA THR A 304 -6.11 21.05 -5.93
C THR A 304 -5.92 20.39 -4.56
N PHE A 305 -5.26 21.05 -3.62
CA PHE A 305 -5.11 20.54 -2.26
C PHE A 305 -6.46 20.26 -1.59
N ASN A 306 -7.44 21.15 -1.80
CA ASN A 306 -8.79 20.99 -1.27
C ASN A 306 -9.52 19.80 -1.90
N ALA A 307 -9.30 19.52 -3.19
CA ALA A 307 -9.84 18.31 -3.83
C ALA A 307 -9.25 17.03 -3.24
N VAL A 308 -7.93 17.00 -2.99
CA VAL A 308 -7.26 15.86 -2.34
C VAL A 308 -7.81 15.67 -0.92
N LEU A 309 -7.90 16.75 -0.13
CA LEU A 309 -8.44 16.70 1.25
C LEU A 309 -9.91 16.22 1.26
N ARG A 310 -10.75 16.74 0.37
CA ARG A 310 -12.16 16.33 0.23
C ARG A 310 -12.27 14.84 -0.12
N ASN A 311 -11.50 14.37 -1.09
CA ASN A 311 -11.50 12.97 -1.51
C ASN A 311 -11.05 12.05 -0.37
N LEU A 312 -10.00 12.40 0.35
CA LEU A 312 -9.53 11.68 1.53
C LEU A 312 -10.63 11.60 2.60
N ARG A 313 -11.24 12.73 2.96
CA ARG A 313 -12.33 12.78 3.94
C ARG A 313 -13.53 11.93 3.53
N THR A 314 -13.92 11.97 2.25
CA THR A 314 -15.03 11.17 1.73
C THR A 314 -14.76 9.68 1.88
N GLN A 315 -13.56 9.21 1.55
CA GLN A 315 -13.17 7.81 1.68
C GLN A 315 -13.14 7.35 3.14
N LEU A 316 -12.56 8.18 4.01
CA LEU A 316 -12.50 7.90 5.44
C LEU A 316 -13.90 7.87 6.05
N ALA A 317 -14.78 8.78 5.66
CA ALA A 317 -16.17 8.79 6.10
C ALA A 317 -16.87 7.48 5.77
N TRP A 318 -16.77 7.01 4.53
CA TRP A 318 -17.35 5.73 4.12
C TRP A 318 -16.80 4.55 4.89
N LYS A 319 -15.50 4.56 5.17
CA LYS A 319 -14.84 3.52 5.98
C LYS A 319 -15.37 3.50 7.42
N TYR A 320 -15.41 4.67 8.07
CA TYR A 320 -15.89 4.77 9.44
C TYR A 320 -17.38 4.48 9.59
N LEU A 321 -18.18 4.86 8.60
CA LEU A 321 -19.60 4.50 8.57
C LEU A 321 -19.85 2.99 8.51
N SER A 322 -18.87 2.21 8.07
CA SER A 322 -18.94 0.75 8.06
C SER A 322 -18.65 0.12 9.43
N ASP A 323 -18.08 0.88 10.37
CA ASP A 323 -17.84 0.43 11.74
C ASP A 323 -19.04 0.78 12.62
N PRO A 324 -19.79 -0.22 13.11
CA PRO A 324 -20.96 0.02 13.95
C PRO A 324 -20.61 0.58 15.33
N ALA A 325 -19.36 0.44 15.77
CA ALA A 325 -18.91 0.93 17.08
C ALA A 325 -18.68 2.45 17.10
N LEU A 326 -18.49 3.09 15.93
CA LEU A 326 -18.27 4.53 15.84
C LEU A 326 -19.58 5.29 15.71
N SER A 327 -19.81 6.29 16.57
CA SER A 327 -20.92 7.25 16.42
C SER A 327 -20.63 8.24 15.27
N ILE A 328 -21.69 8.90 14.75
CA ILE A 328 -21.53 9.94 13.72
C ILE A 328 -20.68 11.12 14.25
N SER A 329 -20.78 11.42 15.52
CA SER A 329 -20.00 12.48 16.17
C SER A 329 -18.52 12.14 16.26
N GLU A 330 -18.18 10.90 16.60
CA GLU A 330 -16.79 10.42 16.58
C GLU A 330 -16.22 10.43 15.18
N ILE A 331 -17.00 10.04 14.17
CA ILE A 331 -16.58 10.13 12.77
C ILE A 331 -16.32 11.58 12.36
N ALA A 332 -17.19 12.53 12.74
CA ALA A 332 -16.98 13.94 12.46
C ALA A 332 -15.63 14.42 13.04
N TRP A 333 -15.37 14.09 14.31
CA TRP A 333 -14.12 14.42 14.98
C TRP A 333 -12.89 13.78 14.29
N LEU A 334 -12.96 12.48 13.98
CA LEU A 334 -11.90 11.76 13.28
C LEU A 334 -11.56 12.36 11.88
N LEU A 335 -12.53 13.03 11.26
CA LEU A 335 -12.37 13.70 9.97
C LEU A 335 -11.97 15.18 10.11
N GLY A 336 -11.71 15.65 11.33
CA GLY A 336 -11.30 17.02 11.61
C GLY A 336 -12.42 18.05 11.51
N TYR A 337 -13.65 17.66 11.87
CA TYR A 337 -14.77 18.56 12.02
C TYR A 337 -15.04 18.85 13.49
N GLU A 338 -15.09 20.12 13.85
CA GLU A 338 -15.42 20.56 15.22
C GLU A 338 -16.88 20.28 15.56
N GLN A 339 -17.76 20.29 14.56
CA GLN A 339 -19.21 20.12 14.75
C GLN A 339 -19.74 19.00 13.84
N ASN A 340 -20.61 18.17 14.41
CA ASN A 340 -21.31 17.08 13.73
C ASN A 340 -22.16 17.57 12.55
N THR A 341 -22.78 18.75 12.69
CA THR A 341 -23.57 19.41 11.65
C THR A 341 -22.75 19.75 10.43
N SER A 342 -21.54 20.28 10.62
CA SER A 342 -20.61 20.62 9.54
C SER A 342 -20.18 19.38 8.74
N PHE A 343 -19.88 18.27 9.43
CA PHE A 343 -19.62 16.98 8.79
C PHE A 343 -20.85 16.48 8.00
N THR A 344 -22.03 16.52 8.61
CA THR A 344 -23.27 16.04 7.99
C THR A 344 -23.58 16.79 6.71
N HIS A 345 -23.44 18.12 6.70
CA HIS A 345 -23.59 18.96 5.51
C HIS A 345 -22.56 18.64 4.43
N ALA A 346 -21.27 18.56 4.81
CA ALA A 346 -20.20 18.24 3.90
C ALA A 346 -20.40 16.85 3.26
N PHE A 347 -20.68 15.84 4.08
CA PHE A 347 -20.91 14.47 3.59
C PHE A 347 -22.12 14.38 2.64
N LYS A 348 -23.24 15.06 2.99
CA LYS A 348 -24.42 15.13 2.10
C LYS A 348 -24.08 15.81 0.78
N HIS A 349 -23.28 16.88 0.81
CA HIS A 349 -22.83 17.57 -0.41
C HIS A 349 -21.98 16.65 -1.29
N TRP A 350 -21.09 15.83 -0.70
CA TRP A 350 -20.21 14.93 -1.46
C TRP A 350 -20.90 13.68 -1.99
N THR A 351 -21.92 13.17 -1.28
CA THR A 351 -22.49 11.84 -1.53
C THR A 351 -23.97 11.86 -1.90
N GLY A 352 -24.60 13.01 -1.85
CA GLY A 352 -26.03 13.20 -2.11
C GLY A 352 -26.94 12.84 -0.91
N LYS A 353 -26.45 12.21 0.15
CA LYS A 353 -27.24 11.76 1.31
C LYS A 353 -26.53 11.94 2.64
N PRO A 354 -27.28 12.12 3.74
CA PRO A 354 -26.68 12.30 5.07
C PRO A 354 -26.03 11.00 5.58
N PRO A 355 -24.99 11.10 6.47
CA PRO A 355 -24.22 9.96 6.93
C PRO A 355 -25.04 8.90 7.67
N GLY A 356 -26.07 9.29 8.43
CA GLY A 356 -26.98 8.35 9.12
C GLY A 356 -27.79 7.48 8.15
N GLN A 357 -28.30 8.08 7.07
CA GLN A 357 -29.00 7.35 6.01
C GLN A 357 -28.03 6.41 5.26
N ALA A 358 -26.84 6.90 4.92
CA ALA A 358 -25.81 6.10 4.25
C ALA A 358 -25.40 4.87 5.07
N ARG A 359 -25.35 5.00 6.42
CA ARG A 359 -25.08 3.88 7.34
C ARG A 359 -26.21 2.87 7.36
N SER A 360 -27.48 3.33 7.45
CA SER A 360 -28.64 2.43 7.51
C SER A 360 -28.81 1.61 6.25
N GLU A 361 -28.64 2.20 5.07
CA GLU A 361 -28.70 1.51 3.78
C GLU A 361 -27.64 0.42 3.64
N ARG A 362 -26.41 0.66 4.15
CA ARG A 362 -25.36 -0.38 4.17
C ARG A 362 -25.68 -1.54 5.10
N ARG A 363 -26.37 -1.29 6.21
CA ARG A 363 -26.79 -2.38 7.11
C ARG A 363 -27.87 -3.26 6.50
N THR A 364 -28.74 -2.71 5.65
CA THR A 364 -29.82 -3.46 4.99
C THR A 364 -29.36 -4.22 3.76
N LEU A 365 -28.30 -3.77 3.07
CA LEU A 365 -27.81 -4.39 1.82
C LEU A 365 -26.77 -5.51 2.03
N GLY A 366 -26.39 -5.84 3.27
CA GLY A 366 -25.38 -6.87 3.60
C GLY A 366 -24.10 -6.65 2.76
N ALA A 367 -22.99 -6.35 3.37
CA ALA A 367 -21.59 -6.19 2.94
C ALA A 367 -21.19 -6.29 1.43
N GLY A 368 -22.08 -6.01 0.51
CA GLY A 368 -21.78 -5.72 -0.88
C GLY A 368 -21.46 -4.23 -1.01
N VAL A 369 -20.23 -3.88 -1.37
CA VAL A 369 -19.81 -2.50 -1.62
C VAL A 369 -20.54 -1.98 -2.87
N PRO A 370 -21.50 -1.02 -2.76
CA PRO A 370 -21.96 -0.35 -3.96
C PRO A 370 -20.82 0.49 -4.54
N PRO A 371 -20.74 0.65 -5.87
CA PRO A 371 -19.77 1.53 -6.49
C PRO A 371 -19.91 2.94 -5.90
N MET A 372 -18.77 3.56 -5.58
CA MET A 372 -18.74 4.94 -5.10
C MET A 372 -19.43 5.85 -6.13
N PRO A 373 -20.43 6.66 -5.76
CA PRO A 373 -20.90 7.70 -6.64
C PRO A 373 -19.76 8.65 -6.95
N LEU A 374 -19.53 8.90 -8.24
CA LEU A 374 -18.56 9.87 -8.73
C LEU A 374 -18.91 11.25 -8.14
N PRO A 375 -17.93 12.04 -7.68
CA PRO A 375 -18.18 13.44 -7.37
C PRO A 375 -18.67 14.12 -8.66
N LEU A 376 -19.81 14.80 -8.56
CA LEU A 376 -20.31 15.66 -9.63
C LEU A 376 -19.19 16.65 -10.02
N ALA A 377 -18.87 16.69 -11.30
CA ALA A 377 -17.99 17.70 -11.84
C ALA A 377 -18.66 19.06 -11.59
N GLU A 378 -18.09 19.87 -10.71
CA GLU A 378 -18.52 21.26 -10.62
C GLU A 378 -18.06 21.98 -11.87
N GLU A 379 -19.03 22.50 -12.62
CA GLU A 379 -18.82 23.54 -13.62
C GLU A 379 -17.98 24.66 -13.02
N VAL A 380 -16.90 24.96 -13.69
CA VAL A 380 -16.10 26.17 -13.45
C VAL A 380 -17.00 27.37 -13.77
N ILE A 381 -17.54 27.99 -12.73
CA ILE A 381 -18.11 29.33 -12.86
C ILE A 381 -16.96 30.29 -12.60
N GLU A 382 -16.74 31.20 -13.55
CA GLU A 382 -15.75 32.26 -13.68
C GLU A 382 -15.40 33.03 -12.41
#